data_8297e40ffe3c0295f1d8179c3bc2ddd4
#
_entry.id   8297e40ffe3c0295f1d8179c3bc2ddd4
#
_cell.length_a   1.000
_cell.length_b   1.000
_cell.length_c   1.000
_cell.angle_alpha   90.00
_cell.angle_beta   90.00
_cell.angle_gamma   90.00
#
_symmetry.space_group_name_H-M   'P 1'
#
loop_
_entity.id
_entity.type
_entity.pdbx_description
1 polymer ?
#
loop_
_entity_poly.entity_id
_entity_poly.type
_entity_poly.pdbx_seq_one_letter_code
_entity_poly.pdbx_strand_id
1 'polypeptide(L)'
;MLKDNSSGYRKNVGLIILNKKCKVLLCKRSKTDNWQFPQGGIDKNETPLDAAYRELCEDVNIQKNQVELISEYPEWIKYDLPPKFKKTPYTLNGFKGQNQKWFLFMLKEDVNISFHNDVKPEFDSYDWVNYWSPLEKIIYFKKDVYEKVLKGFSEKFTELCLK
;
A
#
# COMPACT_ATOMS: atom_id res chain seq x y z
N MET A 1 5.28 -5.78 -16.18
CA MET A 1 5.87 -4.93 -15.14
C MET A 1 6.69 -3.83 -15.77
N LEU A 2 6.46 -2.62 -15.37
CA LEU A 2 7.26 -1.49 -15.81
C LEU A 2 8.61 -1.50 -15.10
N LYS A 3 9.68 -1.56 -15.87
CA LYS A 3 11.02 -1.42 -15.33
C LYS A 3 11.46 0.02 -15.49
N ASP A 4 11.77 0.67 -14.40
CA ASP A 4 12.46 1.95 -14.44
C ASP A 4 13.96 1.66 -14.46
N ASN A 5 14.44 1.28 -15.65
CA ASN A 5 15.82 0.87 -15.82
C ASN A 5 16.83 2.00 -15.59
N SER A 6 16.35 3.26 -15.64
CA SER A 6 17.23 4.41 -15.46
C SER A 6 17.57 4.68 -14.00
N SER A 7 16.68 4.30 -13.07
CA SER A 7 16.85 4.58 -11.65
C SER A 7 17.22 3.35 -10.82
N GLY A 8 16.98 2.15 -11.35
CA GLY A 8 17.16 0.90 -10.58
C GLY A 8 16.08 0.64 -9.55
N TYR A 9 14.96 1.36 -9.59
CA TYR A 9 13.83 1.19 -8.67
C TYR A 9 12.63 0.59 -9.39
N ARG A 10 11.93 -0.32 -8.70
CA ARG A 10 10.70 -0.90 -9.23
C ARG A 10 9.53 0.03 -8.96
N LYS A 11 8.77 0.37 -10.00
CA LYS A 11 7.56 1.18 -9.83
C LYS A 11 6.45 0.36 -9.21
N ASN A 12 5.85 0.89 -8.13
CA ASN A 12 4.70 0.26 -7.51
C ASN A 12 3.74 1.28 -6.92
N VAL A 13 2.60 0.80 -6.44
CA VAL A 13 1.59 1.62 -5.79
C VAL A 13 1.45 1.23 -4.34
N GLY A 14 1.15 2.22 -3.49
CA GLY A 14 0.81 2.01 -2.09
C GLY A 14 -0.60 2.48 -1.83
N LEU A 15 -1.33 1.76 -0.98
CA LEU A 15 -2.76 1.95 -0.79
C LEU A 15 -3.08 2.19 0.67
N ILE A 16 -3.65 3.36 0.95
CA ILE A 16 -4.21 3.66 2.27
C ILE A 16 -5.72 3.63 2.14
N ILE A 17 -6.37 2.76 2.88
CA ILE A 17 -7.82 2.53 2.78
C ILE A 17 -8.47 2.84 4.13
N LEU A 18 -9.37 3.82 4.13
CA LEU A 18 -10.19 4.18 5.29
C LEU A 18 -11.52 3.42 5.24
N ASN A 19 -11.94 2.88 6.38
CA ASN A 19 -13.30 2.36 6.49
C ASN A 19 -14.26 3.44 7.00
N LYS A 20 -15.53 3.11 7.17
CA LYS A 20 -16.55 4.05 7.63
C LYS A 20 -16.33 4.57 9.05
N LYS A 21 -15.51 3.88 9.83
CA LYS A 21 -15.12 4.31 11.18
C LYS A 21 -13.81 5.07 11.18
N CYS A 22 -13.31 5.42 10.00
CA CYS A 22 -12.06 6.16 9.81
C CYS A 22 -10.82 5.47 10.36
N LYS A 23 -10.82 4.15 10.34
CA LYS A 23 -9.65 3.33 10.60
C LYS A 23 -8.96 3.01 9.28
N VAL A 24 -7.66 2.77 9.31
CA VAL A 24 -6.88 2.39 8.13
C VAL A 24 -6.58 0.90 8.16
N LEU A 25 -6.54 0.30 6.96
CA LEU A 25 -6.27 -1.12 6.79
C LEU A 25 -4.77 -1.39 6.80
N LEU A 26 -4.34 -2.25 7.73
CA LEU A 26 -3.01 -2.85 7.68
C LEU A 26 -3.15 -4.35 7.44
N CYS A 27 -2.19 -4.90 6.70
CA CYS A 27 -2.15 -6.32 6.40
C CYS A 27 -0.82 -6.90 6.85
N LYS A 28 -0.84 -8.14 7.32
CA LYS A 28 0.35 -8.86 7.75
C LYS A 28 0.84 -9.74 6.60
N ARG A 29 2.12 -9.61 6.25
CA ARG A 29 2.72 -10.45 5.21
C ARG A 29 2.72 -11.90 5.68
N SER A 30 2.34 -12.79 4.76
CA SER A 30 2.28 -14.24 5.04
C SER A 30 3.58 -14.75 5.64
N LYS A 31 3.44 -15.54 6.71
CA LYS A 31 4.55 -16.21 7.39
C LYS A 31 5.57 -15.25 8.03
N THR A 32 5.17 -14.01 8.30
CA THR A 32 6.01 -13.03 8.99
C THR A 32 5.19 -12.30 10.05
N ASP A 33 5.86 -11.49 10.87
CA ASP A 33 5.20 -10.56 11.80
C ASP A 33 5.19 -9.13 11.26
N ASN A 34 5.41 -8.97 9.95
CA ASN A 34 5.52 -7.65 9.34
C ASN A 34 4.17 -7.13 8.84
N TRP A 35 3.73 -6.03 9.39
CA TRP A 35 2.50 -5.34 9.02
C TRP A 35 2.80 -4.18 8.08
N GLN A 36 1.94 -3.98 7.09
CA GLN A 36 2.12 -2.92 6.10
C GLN A 36 0.80 -2.53 5.45
N PHE A 37 0.78 -1.36 4.81
CA PHE A 37 -0.28 -1.03 3.87
C PHE A 37 -0.17 -1.96 2.66
N PRO A 38 -1.32 -2.33 2.04
CA PRO A 38 -1.27 -3.03 0.75
C PRO A 38 -0.45 -2.23 -0.26
N GLN A 39 0.35 -2.94 -1.04
CA GLN A 39 1.17 -2.37 -2.11
C GLN A 39 1.42 -3.42 -3.18
N GLY A 40 1.71 -2.97 -4.39
CA GLY A 40 2.02 -3.90 -5.46
C GLY A 40 2.62 -3.23 -6.68
N GLY A 41 3.23 -4.04 -7.55
CA GLY A 41 3.89 -3.54 -8.75
C GLY A 41 2.91 -3.03 -9.80
N ILE A 42 3.39 -2.14 -10.65
CA ILE A 42 2.64 -1.63 -11.79
C ILE A 42 3.00 -2.47 -13.01
N ASP A 43 2.00 -3.04 -13.66
CA ASP A 43 2.22 -3.88 -14.84
C ASP A 43 2.43 -3.01 -16.08
N LYS A 44 3.01 -3.62 -17.11
CA LYS A 44 3.23 -2.95 -18.39
C LYS A 44 1.90 -2.44 -18.96
N ASN A 45 1.90 -1.21 -19.45
CA ASN A 45 0.73 -0.55 -20.02
C ASN A 45 -0.40 -0.24 -19.02
N GLU A 46 -0.10 -0.32 -17.74
CA GLU A 46 -1.04 -0.03 -16.66
C GLU A 46 -0.74 1.34 -16.06
N THR A 47 -1.76 2.16 -15.82
CA THR A 47 -1.56 3.41 -15.06
C THR A 47 -1.39 3.08 -13.58
N PRO A 48 -0.78 3.97 -12.79
CA PRO A 48 -0.71 3.74 -11.35
C PRO A 48 -2.09 3.54 -10.70
N LEU A 49 -3.10 4.30 -11.11
CA LEU A 49 -4.45 4.15 -10.54
C LEU A 49 -5.09 2.81 -10.92
N ASP A 50 -4.89 2.36 -12.15
CA ASP A 50 -5.36 1.02 -12.57
C ASP A 50 -4.69 -0.07 -11.76
N ALA A 51 -3.38 0.06 -11.51
CA ALA A 51 -2.65 -0.88 -10.65
C ALA A 51 -3.22 -0.87 -9.23
N ALA A 52 -3.56 0.31 -8.71
CA ALA A 52 -4.15 0.43 -7.37
C ALA A 52 -5.46 -0.34 -7.27
N TYR A 53 -6.36 -0.17 -8.23
CA TYR A 53 -7.63 -0.90 -8.24
C TYR A 53 -7.45 -2.41 -8.39
N ARG A 54 -6.51 -2.82 -9.23
CA ARG A 54 -6.20 -4.25 -9.41
C ARG A 54 -5.66 -4.87 -8.11
N GLU A 55 -4.74 -4.18 -7.45
CA GLU A 55 -4.17 -4.65 -6.17
C GLU A 55 -5.22 -4.71 -5.06
N LEU A 56 -6.14 -3.75 -5.00
CA LEU A 56 -7.26 -3.82 -4.05
C LEU A 56 -8.05 -5.11 -4.23
N CYS A 57 -8.33 -5.49 -5.47
CA CYS A 57 -9.08 -6.70 -5.76
C CYS A 57 -8.27 -7.96 -5.46
N GLU A 58 -7.04 -8.03 -5.95
CA GLU A 58 -6.19 -9.22 -5.81
C GLU A 58 -5.76 -9.46 -4.37
N ASP A 59 -5.34 -8.42 -3.67
CA ASP A 59 -4.71 -8.58 -2.36
C ASP A 59 -5.72 -8.64 -1.22
N VAL A 60 -6.79 -7.86 -1.27
CA VAL A 60 -7.70 -7.72 -0.12
C VAL A 60 -9.18 -7.85 -0.46
N ASN A 61 -9.49 -8.22 -1.70
CA ASN A 61 -10.86 -8.47 -2.15
C ASN A 61 -11.78 -7.24 -2.05
N ILE A 62 -11.25 -6.07 -2.39
CA ILE A 62 -12.04 -4.84 -2.45
C ILE A 62 -12.23 -4.47 -3.91
N GLN A 63 -13.49 -4.34 -4.33
CA GLN A 63 -13.83 -4.01 -5.71
C GLN A 63 -13.79 -2.50 -5.93
N LYS A 64 -13.54 -2.09 -7.18
CA LYS A 64 -13.47 -0.68 -7.55
C LYS A 64 -14.73 0.11 -7.15
N ASN A 65 -15.90 -0.51 -7.29
CA ASN A 65 -17.17 0.15 -6.95
C ASN A 65 -17.44 0.24 -5.44
N GLN A 66 -16.59 -0.36 -4.61
CA GLN A 66 -16.72 -0.32 -3.15
C GLN A 66 -15.90 0.79 -2.50
N VAL A 67 -15.07 1.48 -3.28
CA VAL A 67 -14.19 2.53 -2.77
C VAL A 67 -14.39 3.82 -3.55
N GLU A 68 -14.07 4.93 -2.88
CA GLU A 68 -13.95 6.24 -3.49
C GLU A 68 -12.48 6.66 -3.39
N LEU A 69 -11.91 7.10 -4.50
CA LEU A 69 -10.57 7.71 -4.49
C LEU A 69 -10.68 9.10 -3.87
N ILE A 70 -10.02 9.29 -2.74
CA ILE A 70 -10.06 10.58 -2.02
C ILE A 70 -8.92 11.48 -2.47
N SER A 71 -7.72 10.93 -2.57
CA SER A 71 -6.55 11.75 -2.92
C SER A 71 -5.42 10.88 -3.45
N GLU A 72 -4.57 11.48 -4.24
CA GLU A 72 -3.36 10.90 -4.76
C GLU A 72 -2.20 11.72 -4.20
N TYR A 73 -1.17 11.06 -3.67
CA TYR A 73 0.03 11.77 -3.23
C TYR A 73 0.73 12.30 -4.50
N PRO A 74 1.03 13.60 -4.58
CA PRO A 74 1.43 14.19 -5.86
C PRO A 74 2.78 13.71 -6.40
N GLU A 75 3.67 13.25 -5.53
CA GLU A 75 5.02 12.88 -5.92
C GLU A 75 5.24 11.38 -5.80
N TRP A 76 6.17 10.85 -6.58
CA TRP A 76 6.69 9.51 -6.40
C TRP A 76 7.64 9.50 -5.22
N ILE A 77 7.59 8.45 -4.38
CA ILE A 77 8.45 8.32 -3.21
C ILE A 77 9.29 7.07 -3.34
N LYS A 78 10.60 7.23 -3.23
CA LYS A 78 11.55 6.11 -3.30
C LYS A 78 11.95 5.65 -1.91
N TYR A 79 12.18 4.35 -1.76
CA TYR A 79 12.92 3.81 -0.63
C TYR A 79 13.83 2.68 -1.10
N ASP A 80 14.95 2.52 -0.40
CA ASP A 80 15.93 1.48 -0.70
C ASP A 80 15.69 0.26 0.16
N LEU A 81 15.90 -0.93 -0.43
CA LEU A 81 15.98 -2.16 0.35
C LEU A 81 17.35 -2.25 0.99
N PRO A 82 17.44 -2.43 2.32
CA PRO A 82 18.72 -2.68 2.95
C PRO A 82 19.37 -3.95 2.40
N PRO A 83 20.73 -4.03 2.36
CA PRO A 83 21.42 -5.19 1.79
C PRO A 83 20.98 -6.54 2.36
N LYS A 84 20.66 -6.60 3.65
CA LYS A 84 20.22 -7.85 4.28
C LYS A 84 18.90 -8.39 3.75
N PHE A 85 18.09 -7.56 3.08
CA PHE A 85 16.81 -7.97 2.52
C PHE A 85 16.88 -8.31 1.03
N LYS A 86 18.03 -8.14 0.40
CA LYS A 86 18.17 -8.39 -1.06
C LYS A 86 18.10 -9.87 -1.43
N LYS A 87 18.25 -10.77 -0.46
CA LYS A 87 18.15 -12.23 -0.65
C LYS A 87 16.96 -12.85 0.08
N THR A 88 15.92 -12.07 0.33
CA THR A 88 14.73 -12.47 1.10
C THR A 88 13.49 -12.28 0.25
N PRO A 89 12.28 -12.54 0.78
CA PRO A 89 11.03 -12.22 0.08
C PRO A 89 10.89 -10.77 -0.36
N TYR A 90 11.71 -9.86 0.18
CA TYR A 90 11.74 -8.46 -0.26
C TYR A 90 12.56 -8.24 -1.53
N THR A 91 13.27 -9.26 -2.01
CA THR A 91 14.07 -9.14 -3.24
C THR A 91 13.16 -8.79 -4.41
N LEU A 92 13.50 -7.73 -5.13
CA LEU A 92 12.70 -7.16 -6.20
C LEU A 92 13.35 -7.40 -7.57
N ASN A 93 13.75 -8.65 -7.83
CA ASN A 93 14.36 -9.04 -9.12
C ASN A 93 15.56 -8.16 -9.51
N GLY A 94 16.44 -7.85 -8.52
CA GLY A 94 17.64 -7.05 -8.75
C GLY A 94 17.46 -5.54 -8.60
N PHE A 95 16.25 -5.06 -8.29
CA PHE A 95 16.03 -3.65 -8.01
C PHE A 95 16.63 -3.25 -6.66
N LYS A 96 17.08 -1.99 -6.57
CA LYS A 96 17.62 -1.41 -5.32
C LYS A 96 16.54 -1.19 -4.28
N GLY A 97 15.31 -0.93 -4.73
CA GLY A 97 14.19 -0.60 -3.88
C GLY A 97 12.96 -0.34 -4.72
N GLN A 98 12.05 0.44 -4.20
CA GLN A 98 10.81 0.77 -4.90
C GLN A 98 10.63 2.26 -5.07
N ASN A 99 9.94 2.64 -6.15
CA ASN A 99 9.51 4.00 -6.41
C ASN A 99 7.99 3.97 -6.42
N GLN A 100 7.36 4.60 -5.42
CA GLN A 100 5.95 4.38 -5.11
C GLN A 100 5.07 5.58 -5.41
N LYS A 101 3.89 5.29 -5.99
CA LYS A 101 2.78 6.24 -6.10
C LYS A 101 1.73 5.84 -5.07
N TRP A 102 1.32 6.78 -4.21
CA TRP A 102 0.41 6.48 -3.10
C TRP A 102 -0.98 7.06 -3.32
N PHE A 103 -2.00 6.31 -2.88
CA PHE A 103 -3.41 6.69 -3.01
C PHE A 103 -4.12 6.53 -1.69
N LEU A 104 -5.04 7.45 -1.41
CA LEU A 104 -5.95 7.38 -0.27
C LEU A 104 -7.35 7.07 -0.79
N PHE A 105 -7.91 5.95 -0.31
CA PHE A 105 -9.26 5.51 -0.63
C PHE A 105 -10.13 5.50 0.62
N MET A 106 -11.43 5.63 0.42
CA MET A 106 -12.40 5.44 1.48
C MET A 106 -13.46 4.43 1.03
N LEU A 107 -13.78 3.47 1.90
CA LEU A 107 -14.83 2.50 1.63
C LEU A 107 -16.20 3.19 1.60
N LYS A 108 -17.02 2.84 0.62
CA LYS A 108 -18.41 3.30 0.53
C LYS A 108 -19.35 2.44 1.38
N GLU A 109 -18.92 1.24 1.72
CA GLU A 109 -19.70 0.23 2.40
C GLU A 109 -18.77 -0.71 3.16
N ASP A 110 -19.31 -1.54 4.04
CA ASP A 110 -18.52 -2.57 4.69
C ASP A 110 -18.13 -3.63 3.66
N VAL A 111 -16.91 -4.14 3.77
CA VAL A 111 -16.37 -5.14 2.84
C VAL A 111 -15.86 -6.34 3.63
N ASN A 112 -15.81 -7.48 2.96
CA ASN A 112 -15.19 -8.69 3.50
C ASN A 112 -13.75 -8.78 2.98
N ILE A 113 -12.80 -8.44 3.85
CA ILE A 113 -11.39 -8.59 3.50
C ILE A 113 -11.09 -10.09 3.35
N SER A 114 -10.48 -10.44 2.23
CA SER A 114 -10.13 -11.83 1.93
C SER A 114 -8.85 -11.84 1.13
N PHE A 115 -8.04 -12.88 1.34
CA PHE A 115 -6.77 -13.06 0.65
C PHE A 115 -6.82 -14.18 -0.39
N HIS A 116 -8.03 -14.69 -0.67
CA HIS A 116 -8.19 -15.88 -1.53
C HIS A 116 -8.23 -15.58 -3.03
N ASN A 117 -8.22 -14.30 -3.42
CA ASN A 117 -8.19 -13.92 -4.83
C ASN A 117 -6.81 -14.06 -5.46
N ASP A 118 -5.80 -14.37 -4.65
CA ASP A 118 -4.44 -14.58 -5.10
C ASP A 118 -4.07 -16.05 -4.90
N VAL A 119 -3.38 -16.65 -5.87
CA VAL A 119 -2.93 -18.05 -5.81
C VAL A 119 -1.93 -18.24 -4.66
N LYS A 120 -1.05 -17.25 -4.47
CA LYS A 120 -0.12 -17.19 -3.33
C LYS A 120 -0.40 -15.91 -2.58
N PRO A 121 -1.28 -15.94 -1.58
CA PRO A 121 -1.63 -14.72 -0.85
C PRO A 121 -0.40 -14.04 -0.28
N GLU A 122 -0.27 -12.76 -0.56
CA GLU A 122 0.81 -11.93 0.00
C GLU A 122 0.60 -11.72 1.50
N PHE A 123 -0.67 -11.67 1.92
CA PHE A 123 -1.06 -11.43 3.30
C PHE A 123 -1.86 -12.60 3.87
N ASP A 124 -1.78 -12.80 5.19
CA ASP A 124 -2.57 -13.82 5.88
C ASP A 124 -3.41 -13.26 7.04
N SER A 125 -3.29 -11.99 7.35
CA SER A 125 -4.07 -11.35 8.41
C SER A 125 -4.26 -9.87 8.09
N TYR A 126 -5.28 -9.27 8.68
CA TYR A 126 -5.52 -7.84 8.55
C TYR A 126 -6.05 -7.26 9.86
N ASP A 127 -5.93 -5.93 9.99
CA ASP A 127 -6.47 -5.18 11.12
C ASP A 127 -6.84 -3.77 10.66
N TRP A 128 -7.87 -3.23 11.26
CA TRP A 128 -8.27 -1.84 11.07
C TRP A 128 -7.75 -1.05 12.27
N VAL A 129 -6.82 -0.13 12.02
CA VAL A 129 -6.09 0.57 13.09
C VAL A 129 -6.30 2.07 12.99
N ASN A 130 -5.94 2.80 14.05
CA ASN A 130 -5.97 4.25 14.04
C ASN A 130 -5.02 4.78 12.96
N TYR A 131 -5.36 5.94 12.41
CA TYR A 131 -4.65 6.54 11.26
C TYR A 131 -3.13 6.59 11.43
N TRP A 132 -2.64 6.93 12.62
CA TRP A 132 -1.20 7.07 12.88
C TRP A 132 -0.53 5.80 13.39
N SER A 133 -1.31 4.80 13.77
CA SER A 133 -0.77 3.55 14.34
C SER A 133 0.17 2.78 13.42
N PRO A 134 0.04 2.85 12.08
CA PRO A 134 0.99 2.16 11.20
C PRO A 134 2.44 2.55 11.41
N LEU A 135 2.73 3.75 11.88
CA LEU A 135 4.10 4.20 12.14
C LEU A 135 4.79 3.39 13.24
N GLU A 136 4.01 2.77 14.14
CA GLU A 136 4.54 1.96 15.23
C GLU A 136 4.80 0.51 14.81
N LYS A 137 4.17 0.06 13.71
CA LYS A 137 4.19 -1.34 13.30
C LYS A 137 5.04 -1.61 12.06
N ILE A 138 5.40 -0.56 11.30
CA ILE A 138 6.08 -0.74 10.03
C ILE A 138 7.55 -1.07 10.22
N ILE A 139 8.09 -1.91 9.33
CA ILE A 139 9.51 -2.20 9.30
C ILE A 139 10.32 -0.92 9.07
N TYR A 140 11.47 -0.80 9.77
CA TYR A 140 12.20 0.47 9.91
C TYR A 140 12.53 1.18 8.58
N PHE A 141 12.85 0.44 7.52
CA PHE A 141 13.26 1.07 6.27
C PHE A 141 12.09 1.66 5.45
N LYS A 142 10.85 1.41 5.85
CA LYS A 142 9.65 2.00 5.23
C LYS A 142 9.06 3.15 6.05
N LYS A 143 9.60 3.39 7.25
CA LYS A 143 9.00 4.36 8.19
C LYS A 143 8.94 5.76 7.62
N ASP A 144 9.99 6.23 6.97
CA ASP A 144 10.03 7.58 6.40
C ASP A 144 8.98 7.77 5.31
N VAL A 145 8.76 6.74 4.48
CA VAL A 145 7.72 6.78 3.46
C VAL A 145 6.34 6.91 4.10
N TYR A 146 6.07 6.09 5.12
CA TYR A 146 4.79 6.11 5.81
C TYR A 146 4.52 7.45 6.50
N GLU A 147 5.54 8.04 7.11
CA GLU A 147 5.42 9.38 7.69
C GLU A 147 5.03 10.42 6.65
N LYS A 148 5.70 10.42 5.50
CA LYS A 148 5.41 11.37 4.42
C LYS A 148 3.97 11.22 3.92
N VAL A 149 3.53 10.02 3.61
CA VAL A 149 2.20 9.82 3.03
C VAL A 149 1.10 10.09 4.04
N LEU A 150 1.27 9.66 5.29
CA LEU A 150 0.27 9.93 6.33
C LEU A 150 0.15 11.43 6.63
N LYS A 151 1.27 12.14 6.69
CA LYS A 151 1.25 13.60 6.81
C LYS A 151 0.64 14.26 5.59
N GLY A 152 0.98 13.78 4.40
CA GLY A 152 0.45 14.33 3.14
C GLY A 152 -1.05 14.18 3.01
N PHE A 153 -1.62 13.09 3.52
CA PHE A 153 -3.07 12.85 3.46
C PHE A 153 -3.81 13.31 4.72
N SER A 154 -3.11 13.83 5.74
CA SER A 154 -3.71 14.15 7.02
C SER A 154 -4.80 15.20 6.95
N GLU A 155 -4.66 16.19 6.07
CA GLU A 155 -5.68 17.22 5.88
C GLU A 155 -6.98 16.61 5.36
N LYS A 156 -6.89 15.74 4.35
CA LYS A 156 -8.05 15.01 3.81
C LYS A 156 -8.67 14.10 4.85
N PHE A 157 -7.85 13.40 5.60
CA PHE A 157 -8.32 12.56 6.70
C PHE A 157 -9.11 13.38 7.72
N THR A 158 -8.58 14.53 8.12
CA THR A 158 -9.25 15.44 9.07
C THR A 158 -10.59 15.93 8.52
N GLU A 159 -10.61 16.35 7.26
CA GLU A 159 -11.85 16.80 6.60
C GLU A 159 -12.93 15.72 6.60
N LEU A 160 -12.54 14.47 6.34
CA LEU A 160 -13.49 13.35 6.23
C LEU A 160 -13.94 12.81 7.57
N CYS A 161 -13.06 12.83 8.58
CA CYS A 161 -13.22 12.00 9.77
C CYS A 161 -13.35 12.77 11.08
N LEU A 162 -12.92 14.01 11.14
CA LEU A 162 -12.88 14.80 12.38
C LEU A 162 -13.79 16.02 12.35
N LYS A 163 -14.76 16.02 11.46
CA LYS A 163 -15.78 17.06 11.43
C LYS A 163 -16.92 16.72 12.37
#